data_e2a958caff4e96220ee9938cb191f961
#
_entry.id   e2a958caff4e96220ee9938cb191f961
#
_cell.length_a   1.000
_cell.length_b   1.000
_cell.length_c   1.000
_cell.angle_alpha   90.00
_cell.angle_beta   90.00
_cell.angle_gamma   90.00
#
_symmetry.space_group_name_H-M   'P 1'
#
loop_
_entity.id
_entity.type
_entity.pdbx_description
1 polymer ?
#
loop_
_entity_poly.entity_id
_entity_poly.type
_entity_poly.pdbx_seq_one_letter_code
_entity_poly.pdbx_strand_id
1 'polypeptide(L)'
;MSDNTSTTPQDNLVTLEIDGQSVSVPKGTMVIRAAEKLGIRIPRFCDHPLLDPVAACRQCMVEVPDAGNGRGFPKPQASCSLAVAEGMVVKTQASSMLAKEAQRGIMELLLINHPLDCPCLLYTSDAADDMQ
;
A
#
# COMPACT_ATOMS: atom_id res chain seq x y z
N MET A 1 20.88 -31.05 27.66
CA MET A 1 21.39 -29.81 27.03
C MET A 1 20.24 -29.16 26.29
N SER A 2 19.64 -28.20 26.89
CA SER A 2 18.57 -27.41 26.28
C SER A 2 19.21 -26.24 25.55
N ASP A 3 19.28 -26.32 24.24
CA ASP A 3 19.60 -25.17 23.41
C ASP A 3 18.44 -24.21 23.47
N ASN A 4 18.51 -23.31 24.41
CA ASN A 4 17.62 -22.19 24.50
C ASN A 4 18.12 -21.13 23.51
N THR A 5 17.87 -21.33 22.23
CA THR A 5 18.05 -20.29 21.24
C THR A 5 16.94 -19.27 21.47
N SER A 6 17.22 -18.36 22.39
CA SER A 6 16.42 -17.15 22.52
C SER A 6 16.62 -16.34 21.24
N THR A 7 15.77 -16.56 20.28
CA THR A 7 15.67 -15.73 19.08
C THR A 7 15.28 -14.33 19.56
N THR A 8 16.26 -13.47 19.66
CA THR A 8 16.03 -12.06 19.97
C THR A 8 15.12 -11.49 18.88
N PRO A 9 14.14 -10.63 19.23
CA PRO A 9 13.23 -10.03 18.24
C PRO A 9 13.92 -9.27 17.10
N GLN A 10 15.23 -9.06 17.21
CA GLN A 10 16.02 -8.33 16.22
C GLN A 10 16.42 -9.18 15.01
N ASP A 11 16.39 -10.50 15.14
CA ASP A 11 16.83 -11.40 14.06
C ASP A 11 15.82 -11.54 12.91
N ASN A 12 14.61 -11.04 13.08
CA ASN A 12 13.55 -11.10 12.09
C ASN A 12 13.19 -9.74 11.46
N LEU A 13 14.03 -8.73 11.65
CA LEU A 13 13.80 -7.43 11.05
C LEU A 13 14.35 -7.38 9.63
N VAL A 14 13.56 -6.83 8.74
CA VAL A 14 13.90 -6.58 7.34
C VAL A 14 13.99 -5.08 7.14
N THR A 15 15.07 -4.63 6.55
CA THR A 15 15.26 -3.20 6.22
C THR A 15 15.01 -2.99 4.75
N LEU A 16 14.15 -2.02 4.44
CA LEU A 16 13.84 -1.63 3.07
C LEU A 16 13.79 -0.10 2.98
N GLU A 17 13.74 0.38 1.74
CA GLU A 17 13.66 1.81 1.46
C GLU A 17 12.33 2.10 0.77
N ILE A 18 11.60 3.09 1.29
CA ILE A 18 10.35 3.57 0.71
C ILE A 18 10.48 5.08 0.49
N ASP A 19 10.37 5.53 -0.77
CA ASP A 19 10.50 6.94 -1.17
C ASP A 19 11.78 7.62 -0.64
N GLY A 20 12.89 6.87 -0.62
CA GLY A 20 14.18 7.35 -0.14
C GLY A 20 14.36 7.31 1.38
N GLN A 21 13.40 6.76 2.13
CA GLN A 21 13.46 6.62 3.58
C GLN A 21 13.61 5.14 3.97
N SER A 22 14.61 4.86 4.81
CA SER A 22 14.82 3.49 5.31
C SER A 22 13.88 3.18 6.46
N VAL A 23 13.33 1.98 6.45
CA VAL A 23 12.47 1.47 7.52
C VAL A 23 12.80 0.02 7.78
N SER A 24 12.78 -0.37 9.05
CA SER A 24 12.96 -1.76 9.48
C SER A 24 11.65 -2.27 10.07
N VAL A 25 11.20 -3.38 9.55
CA VAL A 25 9.94 -4.01 9.95
C VAL A 25 10.13 -5.52 10.08
N PRO A 26 9.30 -6.21 10.86
CA PRO A 26 9.37 -7.67 10.94
C PRO A 26 9.17 -8.34 9.58
N LYS A 27 9.86 -9.44 9.36
CA LYS A 27 9.69 -10.26 8.16
C LYS A 27 8.22 -10.68 8.01
N GLY A 28 7.70 -10.63 6.80
CA GLY A 28 6.29 -10.94 6.52
C GLY A 28 5.35 -9.74 6.60
N THR A 29 5.85 -8.57 7.01
CA THR A 29 5.07 -7.33 6.97
C THR A 29 4.80 -6.94 5.52
N MET A 30 3.59 -6.46 5.24
CA MET A 30 3.24 -5.95 3.91
C MET A 30 3.81 -4.55 3.69
N VAL A 31 4.17 -4.24 2.47
CA VAL A 31 4.77 -2.94 2.10
C VAL A 31 3.89 -1.77 2.55
N ILE A 32 2.56 -1.90 2.44
CA ILE A 32 1.63 -0.85 2.85
C ILE A 32 1.75 -0.52 4.35
N ARG A 33 1.99 -1.54 5.19
CA ARG A 33 2.19 -1.36 6.65
C ARG A 33 3.53 -0.71 6.95
N ALA A 34 4.57 -1.06 6.21
CA ALA A 34 5.88 -0.43 6.34
C ALA A 34 5.81 1.06 5.96
N ALA A 35 5.08 1.40 4.91
CA ALA A 35 4.86 2.78 4.50
C ALA A 35 4.11 3.58 5.58
N GLU A 36 3.12 2.99 6.23
CA GLU A 36 2.39 3.62 7.34
C GLU A 36 3.31 4.01 8.50
N LYS A 37 4.32 3.20 8.80
CA LYS A 37 5.32 3.52 9.83
C LYS A 37 6.12 4.77 9.51
N LEU A 38 6.32 5.06 8.23
CA LEU A 38 7.00 6.27 7.78
C LEU A 38 6.06 7.48 7.63
N GLY A 39 4.78 7.31 7.94
CA GLY A 39 3.78 8.34 7.72
C GLY A 39 3.35 8.52 6.27
N ILE A 40 3.73 7.60 5.39
CA ILE A 40 3.34 7.62 3.98
C ILE A 40 2.01 6.90 3.84
N ARG A 41 1.01 7.61 3.36
CA ARG A 41 -0.31 7.06 3.14
C ARG A 41 -0.48 6.63 1.68
N ILE A 42 -0.57 5.32 1.48
CA ILE A 42 -0.87 4.73 0.18
C ILE A 42 -2.39 4.55 0.09
N PRO A 43 -3.05 5.04 -0.98
CA PRO A 43 -4.50 4.91 -1.12
C PRO A 43 -4.92 3.44 -1.24
N ARG A 44 -6.08 3.11 -0.69
CA ARG A 44 -6.59 1.75 -0.61
C ARG A 44 -8.11 1.73 -0.41
N PHE A 45 -8.76 0.64 -0.80
CA PHE A 45 -10.17 0.40 -0.51
C PHE A 45 -10.40 -0.95 0.16
N CYS A 46 -9.83 -2.04 -0.37
CA CYS A 46 -10.06 -3.39 0.16
C CYS A 46 -9.14 -3.78 1.31
N ASP A 47 -8.15 -2.96 1.64
CA ASP A 47 -7.21 -3.25 2.72
C ASP A 47 -7.70 -2.71 4.07
N HIS A 48 -7.55 -3.53 5.10
CA HIS A 48 -7.82 -3.15 6.47
C HIS A 48 -6.87 -3.91 7.41
N PRO A 49 -6.34 -3.28 8.47
CA PRO A 49 -5.39 -3.94 9.39
C PRO A 49 -5.90 -5.22 10.04
N LEU A 50 -7.22 -5.36 10.19
CA LEU A 50 -7.85 -6.53 10.82
C LEU A 50 -8.27 -7.61 9.82
N LEU A 51 -8.06 -7.39 8.53
CA LEU A 51 -8.42 -8.34 7.46
C LEU A 51 -7.18 -8.87 6.77
N ASP A 52 -7.27 -10.09 6.26
CA ASP A 52 -6.21 -10.66 5.43
C ASP A 52 -6.08 -9.90 4.10
N PRO A 53 -4.85 -9.73 3.58
CA PRO A 53 -4.66 -9.08 2.29
C PRO A 53 -5.33 -9.83 1.15
N VAL A 54 -6.13 -9.14 0.35
CA VAL A 54 -6.85 -9.74 -0.79
C VAL A 54 -6.43 -9.18 -2.15
N ALA A 55 -5.81 -8.00 -2.18
CA ALA A 55 -5.34 -7.34 -3.40
C ALA A 55 -6.43 -7.18 -4.48
N ALA A 56 -7.68 -6.98 -4.07
CA ALA A 56 -8.83 -6.96 -4.97
C ALA A 56 -9.03 -5.62 -5.66
N CYS A 57 -8.93 -4.50 -4.94
CA CYS A 57 -9.20 -3.17 -5.51
C CYS A 57 -8.06 -2.65 -6.39
N ARG A 58 -6.82 -3.06 -6.14
CA ARG A 58 -5.61 -2.63 -6.85
C ARG A 58 -5.28 -1.14 -6.71
N GLN A 59 -5.93 -0.42 -5.81
CA GLN A 59 -5.68 1.01 -5.62
C GLN A 59 -4.31 1.32 -4.99
N CYS A 60 -3.77 0.38 -4.20
CA CYS A 60 -2.51 0.55 -3.47
C CYS A 60 -1.25 0.25 -4.30
N MET A 61 -1.29 0.47 -5.62
CA MET A 61 -0.19 0.17 -6.52
C MET A 61 1.04 1.03 -6.22
N VAL A 62 2.19 0.38 -6.18
CA VAL A 62 3.50 1.01 -5.99
C VAL A 62 4.48 0.49 -7.04
N GLU A 63 5.51 1.26 -7.31
CA GLU A 63 6.63 0.82 -8.14
C GLU A 63 7.70 0.18 -7.26
N VAL A 64 8.22 -0.95 -7.69
CA VAL A 64 9.30 -1.66 -6.99
C VAL A 64 10.49 -1.79 -7.96
N PRO A 65 11.38 -0.78 -8.03
CA PRO A 65 12.55 -0.85 -8.90
C PRO A 65 13.55 -1.93 -8.51
N ASP A 66 13.58 -2.31 -7.23
CA ASP A 66 14.43 -3.38 -6.71
C ASP A 66 13.67 -4.16 -5.64
N ALA A 67 13.56 -5.45 -5.85
CA ALA A 67 12.87 -6.35 -4.91
C ALA A 67 13.82 -6.92 -3.83
N GLY A 68 15.03 -6.39 -3.72
CA GLY A 68 16.05 -6.85 -2.77
C GLY A 68 17.09 -7.79 -3.38
N ASN A 69 16.93 -8.18 -4.63
CA ASN A 69 17.85 -9.08 -5.34
C ASN A 69 18.50 -8.45 -6.57
N GLY A 70 18.46 -7.12 -6.67
CA GLY A 70 18.97 -6.38 -7.83
C GLY A 70 18.01 -6.35 -9.02
N ARG A 71 16.85 -6.97 -8.90
CA ARG A 71 15.80 -7.00 -9.93
C ARG A 71 14.53 -6.40 -9.40
N GLY A 72 13.91 -5.54 -10.19
CA GLY A 72 12.62 -4.97 -9.87
C GLY A 72 11.47 -5.69 -10.56
N PHE A 73 10.27 -5.32 -10.18
CA PHE A 73 9.08 -5.75 -10.90
C PHE A 73 8.82 -4.82 -12.09
N PRO A 74 8.59 -5.36 -13.30
CA PRO A 74 8.35 -4.51 -14.48
C PRO A 74 7.02 -3.77 -14.44
N LYS A 75 6.09 -4.25 -13.61
CA LYS A 75 4.75 -3.65 -13.46
C LYS A 75 4.54 -3.20 -12.02
N PRO A 76 3.69 -2.17 -11.79
CA PRO A 76 3.31 -1.80 -10.44
C PRO A 76 2.72 -2.98 -9.66
N GLN A 77 2.99 -3.02 -8.37
CA GLN A 77 2.55 -4.09 -7.48
C GLN A 77 1.58 -3.54 -6.43
N ALA A 78 0.63 -4.38 -5.99
CA ALA A 78 -0.28 -4.03 -4.91
C ALA A 78 0.45 -4.11 -3.56
N SER A 79 0.69 -2.97 -2.94
CA SER A 79 1.45 -2.90 -1.68
C SER A 79 0.77 -3.59 -0.50
N CYS A 80 -0.56 -3.74 -0.53
CA CYS A 80 -1.30 -4.41 0.54
C CYS A 80 -1.04 -5.92 0.61
N SER A 81 -0.58 -6.53 -0.48
CA SER A 81 -0.31 -7.97 -0.57
C SER A 81 1.15 -8.30 -0.87
N LEU A 82 2.00 -7.30 -1.01
CA LEU A 82 3.43 -7.47 -1.26
C LEU A 82 4.20 -7.49 0.05
N ALA A 83 4.83 -8.62 0.38
CA ALA A 83 5.65 -8.75 1.57
C ALA A 83 7.00 -8.04 1.38
N VAL A 84 7.51 -7.46 2.47
CA VAL A 84 8.81 -6.79 2.46
C VAL A 84 9.96 -7.79 2.26
N ALA A 85 11.04 -7.33 1.64
CA ALA A 85 12.27 -8.08 1.48
C ALA A 85 13.46 -7.22 1.85
N GLU A 86 14.54 -7.85 2.30
CA GLU A 86 15.77 -7.14 2.66
C GLU A 86 16.34 -6.41 1.45
N GLY A 87 16.65 -5.13 1.63
CA GLY A 87 17.20 -4.30 0.56
C GLY A 87 16.19 -3.88 -0.51
N MET A 88 14.90 -4.13 -0.30
CA MET A 88 13.86 -3.73 -1.25
C MET A 88 13.80 -2.21 -1.37
N VAL A 89 13.60 -1.73 -2.58
CA VAL A 89 13.35 -0.31 -2.87
C VAL A 89 11.93 -0.18 -3.39
N VAL A 90 11.14 0.66 -2.76
CA VAL A 90 9.74 0.91 -3.13
C VAL A 90 9.54 2.40 -3.37
N LYS A 91 8.82 2.73 -4.42
CA LYS A 91 8.41 4.11 -4.72
C LYS A 91 6.89 4.18 -4.75
N THR A 92 6.36 5.05 -3.92
CA THR A 92 4.91 5.32 -3.86
C THR A 92 4.53 6.45 -4.82
N GLN A 93 3.27 6.87 -4.79
CA GLN A 93 2.80 8.02 -5.58
C GLN A 93 3.57 9.31 -5.31
N ALA A 94 4.25 9.41 -4.18
CA ALA A 94 5.02 10.60 -3.82
C ALA A 94 6.32 10.73 -4.64
N SER A 95 6.92 9.63 -5.07
CA SER A 95 8.21 9.62 -5.76
C SER A 95 8.20 8.93 -7.13
N SER A 96 7.11 8.26 -7.50
CA SER A 96 7.00 7.55 -8.77
C SER A 96 5.79 8.03 -9.57
N MET A 97 6.04 8.49 -10.79
CA MET A 97 4.98 8.82 -11.72
C MET A 97 4.23 7.56 -12.17
N LEU A 98 4.93 6.44 -12.33
CA LEU A 98 4.31 5.17 -12.70
C LEU A 98 3.29 4.72 -11.65
N ALA A 99 3.65 4.79 -10.36
CA ALA A 99 2.74 4.46 -9.27
C ALA A 99 1.54 5.43 -9.24
N LYS A 100 1.79 6.71 -9.41
CA LYS A 100 0.74 7.74 -9.44
C LYS A 100 -0.25 7.51 -10.58
N GLU A 101 0.24 7.23 -11.77
CA GLU A 101 -0.60 6.94 -12.94
C GLU A 101 -1.38 5.65 -12.78
N ALA A 102 -0.75 4.61 -12.21
CA ALA A 102 -1.44 3.34 -11.92
C ALA A 102 -2.58 3.54 -10.94
N GLN A 103 -2.36 4.26 -9.85
CA GLN A 103 -3.40 4.59 -8.88
C GLN A 103 -4.53 5.42 -9.49
N ARG A 104 -4.20 6.38 -10.32
CA ARG A 104 -5.18 7.19 -11.04
C ARG A 104 -6.03 6.34 -11.99
N GLY A 105 -5.39 5.44 -12.74
CA GLY A 105 -6.09 4.54 -13.66
C GLY A 105 -7.06 3.61 -12.95
N ILE A 106 -6.67 3.06 -11.80
CA ILE A 106 -7.56 2.24 -10.98
C ILE A 106 -8.75 3.06 -10.46
N MET A 107 -8.50 4.28 -10.00
CA MET A 107 -9.58 5.16 -9.55
C MET A 107 -10.56 5.47 -10.68
N GLU A 108 -10.07 5.72 -11.89
CA GLU A 108 -10.92 5.93 -13.07
C GLU A 108 -11.78 4.71 -13.37
N LEU A 109 -11.21 3.50 -13.31
CA LEU A 109 -11.95 2.25 -13.51
C LEU A 109 -13.05 2.05 -12.47
N LEU A 110 -12.77 2.37 -11.20
CA LEU A 110 -13.76 2.27 -10.13
C LEU A 110 -14.90 3.28 -10.29
N LEU A 111 -14.62 4.46 -10.85
CA LEU A 111 -15.61 5.53 -10.99
C LEU A 111 -16.47 5.43 -12.24
N ILE A 112 -16.05 4.70 -13.28
CA ILE A 112 -16.76 4.61 -14.57
C ILE A 112 -18.22 4.19 -14.40
N ASN A 113 -18.49 3.20 -13.55
CA ASN A 113 -19.84 2.68 -13.30
C ASN A 113 -20.25 2.80 -11.83
N HIS A 114 -19.60 3.71 -11.11
CA HIS A 114 -19.88 3.87 -9.69
C HIS A 114 -21.26 4.48 -9.46
N PRO A 115 -22.14 3.84 -8.67
CA PRO A 115 -23.45 4.43 -8.39
C PRO A 115 -23.31 5.66 -7.48
N LEU A 116 -24.16 6.66 -7.71
CA LEU A 116 -24.19 7.89 -6.92
C LEU A 116 -25.19 7.80 -5.74
N ASP A 117 -25.17 6.66 -5.06
CA ASP A 117 -26.14 6.31 -4.01
C ASP A 117 -25.57 6.39 -2.59
N CYS A 118 -24.49 7.13 -2.39
CA CYS A 118 -23.93 7.34 -1.05
C CYS A 118 -24.93 8.07 -0.15
N PRO A 119 -25.33 7.50 1.00
CA PRO A 119 -26.32 8.13 1.87
C PRO A 119 -25.96 9.56 2.30
N CYS A 120 -24.68 9.80 2.62
CA CYS A 120 -24.23 11.12 3.04
C CYS A 120 -24.17 12.13 1.88
N LEU A 121 -23.82 11.68 0.66
CA LEU A 121 -23.79 12.55 -0.52
C LEU A 121 -25.19 12.83 -1.06
N LEU A 122 -26.08 11.85 -1.04
CA LEU A 122 -27.49 12.07 -1.39
C LEU A 122 -28.14 13.12 -0.48
N TYR A 123 -27.89 13.02 0.81
CA TYR A 123 -28.39 13.99 1.78
C TYR A 123 -27.84 15.40 1.51
N THR A 124 -26.58 15.51 1.20
CA THR A 124 -25.92 16.78 0.89
C THR A 124 -26.45 17.37 -0.43
N SER A 125 -26.68 16.52 -1.44
CA SER A 125 -27.22 16.93 -2.73
C SER A 125 -28.66 17.46 -2.59
N ASP A 126 -29.50 16.80 -1.80
CA ASP A 126 -30.87 17.24 -1.52
C ASP A 126 -30.88 18.60 -0.81
N ALA A 127 -30.00 18.78 0.16
CA ALA A 127 -29.86 20.06 0.86
C ALA A 127 -29.37 21.19 -0.09
N ALA A 128 -28.51 20.89 -1.04
CA ALA A 128 -28.07 21.87 -2.04
C ALA A 128 -29.17 22.20 -3.03
N ASP A 129 -30.01 21.24 -3.44
CA ASP A 129 -31.16 21.47 -4.31
C ASP A 129 -32.24 22.35 -3.63
N ASP A 130 -32.44 22.17 -2.33
CA ASP A 130 -33.37 22.97 -1.56
C ASP A 130 -32.94 24.43 -1.42
N MET A 131 -31.68 24.74 -1.70
CA MET A 131 -31.14 26.09 -1.61
C MET A 131 -31.21 26.86 -2.95
N GLN A 132 -31.69 26.25 -3.98
CA GLN A 132 -31.94 26.93 -5.27
C GLN A 132 -33.36 27.52 -5.33
#